data_d9be559e21bfe75cedefdfb5dfb22054
#
_entry.id   d9be559e21bfe75cedefdfb5dfb22054
#
_cell.length_a   1.000
_cell.length_b   1.000
_cell.length_c   1.000
_cell.angle_alpha   90.00
_cell.angle_beta   90.00
_cell.angle_gamma   90.00
#
_symmetry.space_group_name_H-M   'P 1'
#
loop_
_entity.id
_entity.type
_entity.pdbx_description
1 polymer ?
#
loop_
_entity_poly.entity_id
_entity_poly.type
_entity_poly.pdbx_seq_one_letter_code
_entity_poly.pdbx_strand_id
1 'polypeptide(L)'
;MTATSWDILLIGGASGIGKSRAAAQLAGGAAESRAFVVEFDDVVSAVEAMTTAEHHPELHHFDAVPDPARLTVDQVLDLQIATAEALEPAVLGVVRNRLTVDVPAVIEGDYLTPAAAAEAIRECRTTGRRVRAVFLHEPDPRQILTNYAAREPGSGAQHHRAQVSAAYSHWLAGEAARHGLPVVECRPWTGMAARLEQALGKQDEDGLVSDTRLTLGP
;
A
#
# COMPACT_ATOMS: atom_id res chain seq x y z
N MET A 1 0.67 -24.00 15.70
CA MET A 1 -0.04 -22.78 15.30
C MET A 1 1.01 -21.69 15.17
N THR A 2 1.31 -21.25 13.97
CA THR A 2 2.22 -20.11 13.78
C THR A 2 1.38 -18.85 13.89
N ALA A 3 1.58 -18.09 14.98
CA ALA A 3 1.06 -16.73 15.10
C ALA A 3 1.52 -15.91 13.89
N THR A 4 0.67 -15.01 13.40
CA THR A 4 1.08 -14.07 12.36
C THR A 4 2.30 -13.29 12.83
N SER A 5 3.27 -13.08 11.92
CA SER A 5 4.49 -12.32 12.23
C SER A 5 4.23 -10.81 12.39
N TRP A 6 2.97 -10.38 12.30
CA TRP A 6 2.54 -8.98 12.33
C TRP A 6 1.20 -8.80 13.03
N ASP A 7 1.00 -7.65 13.65
CA ASP A 7 -0.28 -7.17 14.19
C ASP A 7 -0.99 -6.27 13.17
N ILE A 8 -0.23 -5.49 12.42
CA ILE A 8 -0.73 -4.70 11.29
C ILE A 8 0.16 -4.95 10.08
N LEU A 9 -0.47 -5.22 8.95
CA LEU A 9 0.19 -5.35 7.65
C LEU A 9 -0.32 -4.26 6.70
N LEU A 10 0.60 -3.47 6.16
CA LEU A 10 0.32 -2.51 5.10
C LEU A 10 0.66 -3.14 3.74
N ILE A 11 -0.28 -3.10 2.80
CA ILE A 11 -0.08 -3.58 1.42
C ILE A 11 -0.30 -2.40 0.47
N GLY A 12 0.79 -1.78 0.04
CA GLY A 12 0.77 -0.71 -0.95
C GLY A 12 0.93 -1.22 -2.37
N GLY A 13 0.55 -0.38 -3.33
CA GLY A 13 0.74 -0.67 -4.75
C GLY A 13 -0.29 0.04 -5.62
N ALA A 14 -0.05 0.16 -6.91
CA ALA A 14 -0.90 0.89 -7.83
C ALA A 14 -2.28 0.22 -8.05
N SER A 15 -3.20 0.95 -8.66
CA SER A 15 -4.52 0.43 -9.03
C SER A 15 -4.42 -0.74 -10.02
N GLY A 16 -5.29 -1.73 -9.85
CA GLY A 16 -5.43 -2.85 -10.79
C GLY A 16 -4.37 -3.94 -10.70
N ILE A 17 -3.44 -3.92 -9.71
CA ILE A 17 -2.35 -4.90 -9.60
C ILE A 17 -2.65 -6.07 -8.66
N GLY A 18 -3.80 -6.07 -7.94
CA GLY A 18 -4.26 -7.20 -7.15
C GLY A 18 -4.05 -7.10 -5.63
N LYS A 19 -3.87 -5.90 -5.06
CA LYS A 19 -3.71 -5.67 -3.62
C LYS A 19 -4.83 -6.29 -2.77
N SER A 20 -6.09 -6.00 -3.08
CA SER A 20 -7.26 -6.51 -2.34
C SER A 20 -7.32 -8.05 -2.36
N ARG A 21 -6.91 -8.68 -3.47
CA ARG A 21 -6.78 -10.14 -3.55
C ARG A 21 -5.67 -10.67 -2.63
N ALA A 22 -4.53 -9.98 -2.59
CA ALA A 22 -3.41 -10.34 -1.70
C ALA A 22 -3.82 -10.16 -0.22
N ALA A 23 -4.48 -9.03 0.11
CA ALA A 23 -5.00 -8.74 1.44
C ALA A 23 -5.98 -9.82 1.91
N ALA A 24 -6.95 -10.21 1.08
CA ALA A 24 -7.90 -11.27 1.38
C ALA A 24 -7.24 -12.62 1.62
N GLN A 25 -6.21 -12.96 0.85
CA GLN A 25 -5.45 -14.21 1.04
C GLN A 25 -4.71 -14.23 2.38
N LEU A 26 -4.03 -13.13 2.74
CA LEU A 26 -3.28 -13.04 4.00
C LEU A 26 -4.19 -12.93 5.22
N ALA A 27 -5.29 -12.20 5.11
CA ALA A 27 -6.27 -12.08 6.19
C ALA A 27 -7.02 -13.39 6.46
N GLY A 28 -7.25 -14.22 5.43
CA GLY A 28 -7.96 -15.50 5.54
C GLY A 28 -7.07 -16.71 5.84
N GLY A 29 -5.75 -16.57 5.71
CA GLY A 29 -4.80 -17.69 5.82
C GLY A 29 -4.47 -18.12 7.26
N ALA A 30 -4.75 -17.31 8.26
CA ALA A 30 -4.57 -17.66 9.66
C ALA A 30 -5.85 -18.34 10.20
N ALA A 31 -5.85 -19.65 10.32
CA ALA A 31 -7.02 -20.49 10.60
C ALA A 31 -7.80 -20.16 11.89
N GLU A 32 -7.28 -19.33 12.79
CA GLU A 32 -7.92 -19.00 14.08
C GLU A 32 -8.00 -17.49 14.38
N SER A 33 -7.33 -16.63 13.64
CA SER A 33 -7.41 -15.17 13.82
C SER A 33 -7.66 -14.52 12.46
N ARG A 34 -8.91 -14.28 12.13
CA ARG A 34 -9.26 -13.47 10.96
C ARG A 34 -8.78 -12.06 11.19
N ALA A 35 -7.83 -11.59 10.38
CA ALA A 35 -7.45 -10.20 10.36
C ALA A 35 -8.58 -9.35 9.74
N PHE A 36 -8.78 -8.14 10.27
CA PHE A 36 -9.61 -7.15 9.59
C PHE A 36 -8.90 -6.69 8.31
N VAL A 37 -9.67 -6.52 7.25
CA VAL A 37 -9.19 -5.83 6.03
C VAL A 37 -9.75 -4.41 6.04
N VAL A 38 -8.88 -3.44 5.90
CA VAL A 38 -9.21 -2.02 5.74
C VAL A 38 -8.81 -1.62 4.33
N GLU A 39 -9.79 -1.32 3.50
CA GLU A 39 -9.59 -0.71 2.19
C GLU A 39 -9.34 0.79 2.41
N PHE A 40 -8.10 1.24 2.20
CA PHE A 40 -7.74 2.63 2.48
C PHE A 40 -8.44 3.61 1.53
N ASP A 41 -8.88 3.16 0.37
CA ASP A 41 -9.66 3.95 -0.59
C ASP A 41 -11.00 4.45 0.01
N ASP A 42 -11.60 3.70 0.95
CA ASP A 42 -12.77 4.18 1.71
C ASP A 42 -12.42 5.35 2.63
N VAL A 43 -11.22 5.32 3.22
CA VAL A 43 -10.71 6.42 4.06
C VAL A 43 -10.41 7.64 3.20
N VAL A 44 -9.82 7.46 2.02
CA VAL A 44 -9.59 8.53 1.04
C VAL A 44 -10.91 9.23 0.71
N SER A 45 -11.93 8.47 0.31
CA SER A 45 -13.25 9.00 -0.01
C SER A 45 -13.88 9.76 1.17
N ALA A 46 -13.69 9.29 2.41
CA ALA A 46 -14.19 9.97 3.59
C ALA A 46 -13.43 11.29 3.86
N VAL A 47 -12.11 11.31 3.68
CA VAL A 47 -11.28 12.51 3.84
C VAL A 47 -11.62 13.55 2.77
N GLU A 48 -11.77 13.14 1.51
CA GLU A 48 -12.21 14.00 0.41
C GLU A 48 -13.57 14.64 0.71
N ALA A 49 -14.55 13.85 1.17
CA ALA A 49 -15.88 14.34 1.52
C ALA A 49 -15.89 15.36 2.68
N MET A 50 -14.86 15.36 3.54
CA MET A 50 -14.71 16.24 4.70
C MET A 50 -13.82 17.45 4.43
N THR A 51 -13.17 17.53 3.30
CA THR A 51 -12.24 18.58 2.90
C THR A 51 -12.76 19.37 1.71
N THR A 52 -12.07 20.44 1.34
CA THR A 52 -12.40 21.25 0.17
C THR A 52 -11.15 21.56 -0.63
N ALA A 53 -11.29 21.76 -1.93
CA ALA A 53 -10.19 22.14 -2.82
C ALA A 53 -9.47 23.44 -2.41
N GLU A 54 -10.13 24.33 -1.65
CA GLU A 54 -9.53 25.55 -1.13
C GLU A 54 -8.47 25.25 -0.04
N HIS A 55 -8.73 24.27 0.83
CA HIS A 55 -7.87 23.94 1.96
C HIS A 55 -6.93 22.76 1.69
N HIS A 56 -7.34 21.88 0.80
CA HIS A 56 -6.62 20.65 0.43
C HIS A 56 -6.66 20.42 -1.08
N PRO A 57 -6.04 21.30 -1.89
CA PRO A 57 -6.10 21.20 -3.35
C PRO A 57 -5.55 19.87 -3.87
N GLU A 58 -4.57 19.26 -3.18
CA GLU A 58 -3.96 17.98 -3.54
C GLU A 58 -4.93 16.80 -3.46
N LEU A 59 -5.98 16.87 -2.66
CA LEU A 59 -7.00 15.84 -2.55
C LEU A 59 -8.11 16.00 -3.61
N HIS A 60 -8.22 17.18 -4.22
CA HIS A 60 -9.30 17.53 -5.15
C HIS A 60 -8.81 17.80 -6.57
N HIS A 61 -7.60 17.36 -6.93
CA HIS A 61 -7.04 17.59 -8.27
C HIS A 61 -7.95 17.09 -9.39
N PHE A 62 -8.52 15.90 -9.20
CA PHE A 62 -9.33 15.27 -10.24
C PHE A 62 -10.71 15.88 -10.37
N ASP A 63 -11.23 16.56 -9.37
CA ASP A 63 -12.47 17.36 -9.47
C ASP A 63 -12.25 18.59 -10.35
N ALA A 64 -11.05 19.17 -10.33
CA ALA A 64 -10.67 20.31 -11.13
C ALA A 64 -10.30 19.95 -12.58
N VAL A 65 -10.04 18.68 -12.87
CA VAL A 65 -9.66 18.18 -14.21
C VAL A 65 -10.82 17.39 -14.80
N PRO A 66 -11.61 17.98 -15.71
CA PRO A 66 -12.82 17.35 -16.26
C PRO A 66 -12.55 16.04 -17.02
N ASP A 67 -11.35 15.87 -17.55
CA ASP A 67 -10.94 14.68 -18.30
C ASP A 67 -9.44 14.40 -18.04
N PRO A 68 -9.10 13.55 -17.06
CA PRO A 68 -7.71 13.19 -16.78
C PRO A 68 -6.98 12.55 -17.96
N ALA A 69 -7.71 11.97 -18.93
CA ALA A 69 -7.08 11.40 -20.13
C ALA A 69 -6.48 12.46 -21.08
N ARG A 70 -6.74 13.73 -20.85
CA ARG A 70 -6.10 14.86 -21.57
C ARG A 70 -4.74 15.26 -21.00
N LEU A 71 -4.44 14.83 -19.77
CA LEU A 71 -3.13 15.02 -19.17
C LEU A 71 -2.17 13.94 -19.67
N THR A 72 -0.88 14.24 -19.67
CA THR A 72 0.14 13.20 -19.92
C THR A 72 0.20 12.22 -18.75
N VAL A 73 0.79 11.04 -18.97
CA VAL A 73 1.02 10.06 -17.90
C VAL A 73 1.78 10.68 -16.74
N ASP A 74 2.85 11.45 -17.03
CA ASP A 74 3.69 12.10 -16.01
C ASP A 74 2.90 13.14 -15.20
N GLN A 75 2.05 13.95 -15.87
CA GLN A 75 1.21 14.91 -15.17
C GLN A 75 0.22 14.24 -14.21
N VAL A 76 -0.43 13.14 -14.64
CA VAL A 76 -1.35 12.41 -13.75
C VAL A 76 -0.58 11.71 -12.63
N LEU A 77 0.62 11.20 -12.93
CA LEU A 77 1.50 10.59 -11.93
C LEU A 77 1.87 11.60 -10.84
N ASP A 78 2.29 12.81 -11.20
CA ASP A 78 2.65 13.87 -10.24
C ASP A 78 1.47 14.23 -9.33
N LEU A 79 0.26 14.34 -9.91
CA LEU A 79 -0.97 14.59 -9.13
C LEU A 79 -1.26 13.44 -8.17
N GLN A 80 -1.14 12.20 -8.63
CA GLN A 80 -1.39 11.02 -7.80
C GLN A 80 -0.38 10.90 -6.65
N ILE A 81 0.88 11.23 -6.88
CA ILE A 81 1.92 11.28 -5.85
C ILE A 81 1.57 12.36 -4.82
N ALA A 82 1.24 13.58 -5.25
CA ALA A 82 0.86 14.65 -4.35
C ALA A 82 -0.36 14.30 -3.48
N THR A 83 -1.36 13.63 -4.05
CA THR A 83 -2.51 13.11 -3.29
C THR A 83 -2.08 12.07 -2.26
N ALA A 84 -1.21 11.13 -2.64
CA ALA A 84 -0.73 10.09 -1.74
C ALA A 84 0.05 10.67 -0.54
N GLU A 85 0.93 11.64 -0.80
CA GLU A 85 1.70 12.35 0.22
C GLU A 85 0.79 13.15 1.17
N ALA A 86 -0.23 13.83 0.64
CA ALA A 86 -1.21 14.56 1.47
C ALA A 86 -2.04 13.63 2.38
N LEU A 87 -2.20 12.36 2.00
CA LEU A 87 -2.94 11.35 2.78
C LEU A 87 -2.09 10.61 3.83
N GLU A 88 -0.78 10.81 3.91
CA GLU A 88 0.10 10.16 4.89
C GLU A 88 -0.38 10.31 6.34
N PRO A 89 -0.86 11.49 6.81
CA PRO A 89 -1.41 11.62 8.15
C PRO A 89 -2.63 10.73 8.41
N ALA A 90 -3.46 10.50 7.37
CA ALA A 90 -4.62 9.62 7.48
C ALA A 90 -4.19 8.14 7.58
N VAL A 91 -3.17 7.72 6.83
CA VAL A 91 -2.57 6.37 6.95
C VAL A 91 -2.12 6.13 8.40
N LEU A 92 -1.33 7.05 8.95
CA LEU A 92 -0.84 6.96 10.33
C LEU A 92 -1.97 6.96 11.35
N GLY A 93 -3.03 7.75 11.12
CA GLY A 93 -4.24 7.77 11.94
C GLY A 93 -4.93 6.41 11.99
N VAL A 94 -5.09 5.74 10.84
CA VAL A 94 -5.68 4.39 10.74
C VAL A 94 -4.80 3.36 11.45
N VAL A 95 -3.48 3.39 11.24
CA VAL A 95 -2.54 2.49 11.91
C VAL A 95 -2.62 2.65 13.43
N ARG A 96 -2.53 3.89 13.94
CA ARG A 96 -2.64 4.16 15.39
C ARG A 96 -3.95 3.66 15.98
N ASN A 97 -5.07 3.84 15.27
CA ASN A 97 -6.35 3.29 15.70
C ASN A 97 -6.32 1.76 15.76
N ARG A 98 -5.79 1.09 14.74
CA ARG A 98 -5.71 -0.38 14.73
C ARG A 98 -4.79 -0.94 15.83
N LEU A 99 -3.77 -0.21 16.25
CA LEU A 99 -2.90 -0.60 17.36
C LEU A 99 -3.60 -0.60 18.72
N THR A 100 -4.72 0.12 18.87
CA THR A 100 -5.52 0.11 20.12
C THR A 100 -6.39 -1.14 20.24
N VAL A 101 -6.54 -1.91 19.17
CA VAL A 101 -7.41 -3.09 19.09
C VAL A 101 -6.54 -4.34 19.02
N ASP A 102 -6.81 -5.32 19.87
CA ASP A 102 -6.06 -6.58 19.90
C ASP A 102 -6.58 -7.60 18.87
N VAL A 103 -6.69 -7.16 17.63
CA VAL A 103 -7.06 -7.98 16.47
C VAL A 103 -6.17 -7.58 15.31
N PRO A 104 -5.51 -8.54 14.64
CA PRO A 104 -4.69 -8.25 13.48
C PRO A 104 -5.46 -7.53 12.37
N ALA A 105 -4.79 -6.65 11.63
CA ALA A 105 -5.39 -5.92 10.53
C ALA A 105 -4.47 -5.87 9.31
N VAL A 106 -5.05 -6.03 8.13
CA VAL A 106 -4.42 -5.72 6.84
C VAL A 106 -5.02 -4.40 6.35
N ILE A 107 -4.19 -3.42 6.06
CA ILE A 107 -4.58 -2.14 5.45
C ILE A 107 -4.01 -2.15 4.04
N GLU A 108 -4.86 -2.03 3.04
CA GLU A 108 -4.43 -2.03 1.65
C GLU A 108 -4.97 -0.80 0.92
N GLY A 109 -4.22 -0.30 -0.07
CA GLY A 109 -4.68 0.84 -0.86
C GLY A 109 -3.63 1.37 -1.85
N ASP A 110 -4.14 2.16 -2.80
CA ASP A 110 -3.33 2.81 -3.82
C ASP A 110 -2.46 3.94 -3.22
N TYR A 111 -2.99 4.64 -2.21
CA TYR A 111 -2.37 5.83 -1.60
C TYR A 111 -1.55 5.53 -0.34
N LEU A 112 -1.20 4.27 -0.09
CA LEU A 112 -0.22 3.93 0.94
C LEU A 112 1.18 4.23 0.43
N THR A 113 1.83 5.27 0.97
CA THR A 113 3.21 5.61 0.59
C THR A 113 4.23 4.78 1.39
N PRO A 114 5.39 4.48 0.80
CA PRO A 114 6.49 3.86 1.54
C PRO A 114 6.98 4.72 2.72
N ALA A 115 6.91 6.04 2.62
CA ALA A 115 7.27 6.97 3.68
C ALA A 115 6.33 6.81 4.89
N ALA A 116 5.01 6.84 4.68
CA ALA A 116 4.04 6.60 5.75
C ALA A 116 4.17 5.21 6.37
N ALA A 117 4.44 4.19 5.55
CA ALA A 117 4.66 2.83 6.04
C ALA A 117 5.92 2.72 6.93
N ALA A 118 7.03 3.32 6.51
CA ALA A 118 8.27 3.37 7.29
C ALA A 118 8.08 4.12 8.61
N GLU A 119 7.34 5.24 8.58
CA GLU A 119 6.98 6.00 9.77
C GLU A 119 6.14 5.18 10.74
N ALA A 120 5.09 4.51 10.24
CA ALA A 120 4.23 3.63 11.04
C ALA A 120 5.04 2.51 11.73
N ILE A 121 5.96 1.88 11.01
CA ILE A 121 6.87 0.86 11.56
C ILE A 121 7.75 1.47 12.64
N ARG A 122 8.29 2.67 12.43
CA ARG A 122 9.15 3.37 13.39
C ARG A 122 8.41 3.73 14.68
N GLU A 123 7.21 4.30 14.56
CA GLU A 123 6.37 4.66 15.72
C GLU A 123 6.03 3.46 16.59
N CYS A 124 5.85 2.29 15.98
CA CYS A 124 5.42 1.09 16.69
C CYS A 124 6.54 0.35 17.44
N ARG A 125 7.81 0.67 17.20
CA ARG A 125 8.94 -0.01 17.86
C ARG A 125 8.87 0.01 19.40
N THR A 126 8.27 1.06 19.97
CA THR A 126 8.15 1.22 21.42
C THR A 126 6.89 0.62 22.01
N THR A 127 5.96 0.15 21.17
CA THR A 127 4.62 -0.31 21.62
C THR A 127 4.56 -1.81 21.90
N GLY A 128 5.59 -2.58 21.56
CA GLY A 128 5.57 -4.04 21.58
C GLY A 128 4.71 -4.68 20.49
N ARG A 129 4.11 -3.86 19.60
CA ARG A 129 3.29 -4.32 18.46
C ARG A 129 4.13 -4.32 17.19
N ARG A 130 3.79 -5.20 16.25
CA ARG A 130 4.53 -5.39 15.00
C ARG A 130 3.74 -4.86 13.82
N VAL A 131 4.23 -3.77 13.23
CA VAL A 131 3.77 -3.26 11.94
C VAL A 131 4.73 -3.73 10.86
N ARG A 132 4.19 -4.27 9.77
CA ARG A 132 4.94 -4.68 8.58
C ARG A 132 4.34 -4.00 7.35
N ALA A 133 5.15 -3.86 6.32
CA ALA A 133 4.69 -3.32 5.04
C ALA A 133 5.28 -4.10 3.89
N VAL A 134 4.53 -4.19 2.79
CA VAL A 134 5.00 -4.74 1.52
C VAL A 134 4.37 -3.96 0.38
N PHE A 135 5.14 -3.73 -0.68
CA PHE A 135 4.68 -3.04 -1.86
C PHE A 135 4.60 -4.00 -3.05
N LEU A 136 3.44 -4.07 -3.66
CA LEU A 136 3.23 -4.87 -4.87
C LEU A 136 3.69 -4.08 -6.08
N HIS A 137 4.37 -4.75 -7.01
CA HIS A 137 4.90 -4.14 -8.23
C HIS A 137 4.43 -4.87 -9.48
N GLU A 138 3.85 -4.11 -10.43
CA GLU A 138 3.49 -4.56 -11.77
C GLU A 138 3.91 -3.49 -12.78
N PRO A 139 5.03 -3.70 -13.49
CA PRO A 139 5.56 -2.71 -14.43
C PRO A 139 4.89 -2.75 -15.81
N ASP A 140 4.16 -3.81 -16.15
CA ASP A 140 3.58 -3.97 -17.50
C ASP A 140 2.16 -3.37 -17.58
N PRO A 141 1.97 -2.23 -18.28
CA PRO A 141 0.65 -1.63 -18.43
C PRO A 141 -0.34 -2.52 -19.18
N ARG A 142 0.12 -3.46 -20.01
CA ARG A 142 -0.76 -4.41 -20.72
C ARG A 142 -1.39 -5.40 -19.75
N GLN A 143 -0.64 -5.83 -18.72
CA GLN A 143 -1.19 -6.68 -17.68
C GLN A 143 -2.21 -5.93 -16.83
N ILE A 144 -1.91 -4.67 -16.45
CA ILE A 144 -2.84 -3.82 -15.71
C ILE A 144 -4.12 -3.58 -16.53
N LEU A 145 -3.99 -3.31 -17.83
CA LEU A 145 -5.14 -3.17 -18.72
C LEU A 145 -6.00 -4.44 -18.76
N THR A 146 -5.38 -5.60 -18.81
CA THR A 146 -6.08 -6.89 -18.75
C THR A 146 -6.84 -7.05 -17.44
N ASN A 147 -6.24 -6.66 -16.32
CA ASN A 147 -6.87 -6.71 -15.01
C ASN A 147 -8.07 -5.74 -14.91
N TYR A 148 -7.95 -4.52 -15.46
CA TYR A 148 -9.07 -3.59 -15.55
C TYR A 148 -10.22 -4.13 -16.38
N ALA A 149 -9.93 -4.68 -17.56
CA ALA A 149 -10.96 -5.25 -18.43
C ALA A 149 -11.72 -6.41 -17.74
N ALA A 150 -11.03 -7.20 -16.94
CA ALA A 150 -11.66 -8.26 -16.15
C ALA A 150 -12.51 -7.74 -14.98
N ARG A 151 -12.09 -6.65 -14.33
CA ARG A 151 -12.79 -6.06 -13.18
C ARG A 151 -13.95 -5.17 -13.62
N GLU A 152 -13.78 -4.44 -14.71
CA GLU A 152 -14.68 -3.37 -15.21
C GLU A 152 -15.04 -3.61 -16.69
N PRO A 153 -15.71 -4.71 -17.04
CA PRO A 153 -15.90 -5.09 -18.45
C PRO A 153 -16.72 -4.10 -19.29
N GLY A 154 -17.48 -3.20 -18.63
CA GLY A 154 -18.27 -2.16 -19.29
C GLY A 154 -17.56 -0.83 -19.54
N SER A 155 -16.36 -0.65 -19.01
CA SER A 155 -15.66 0.67 -19.01
C SER A 155 -14.84 0.96 -20.28
N GLY A 156 -14.86 0.08 -21.28
CA GLY A 156 -14.04 0.24 -22.49
C GLY A 156 -12.53 0.05 -22.21
N ALA A 157 -11.69 0.41 -23.18
CA ALA A 157 -10.25 0.25 -23.07
C ALA A 157 -9.63 1.40 -22.25
N GLN A 158 -8.99 1.08 -21.13
CA GLN A 158 -8.43 2.03 -20.18
C GLN A 158 -6.90 2.16 -20.33
N HIS A 159 -6.39 2.33 -21.55
CA HIS A 159 -4.95 2.34 -21.85
C HIS A 159 -4.18 3.40 -21.07
N HIS A 160 -4.68 4.65 -21.05
CA HIS A 160 -4.03 5.75 -20.35
C HIS A 160 -3.95 5.47 -18.83
N ARG A 161 -5.06 5.04 -18.22
CA ARG A 161 -5.11 4.67 -16.81
C ARG A 161 -4.12 3.53 -16.47
N ALA A 162 -4.00 2.54 -17.35
CA ALA A 162 -3.04 1.45 -17.16
C ALA A 162 -1.58 1.92 -17.24
N GLN A 163 -1.27 2.88 -18.13
CA GLN A 163 0.05 3.49 -18.21
C GLN A 163 0.38 4.29 -16.94
N VAL A 164 -0.55 5.10 -16.45
CA VAL A 164 -0.39 5.83 -15.18
C VAL A 164 -0.16 4.85 -14.01
N SER A 165 -0.96 3.80 -13.90
CA SER A 165 -0.79 2.79 -12.84
C SER A 165 0.54 2.07 -12.92
N ALA A 166 1.06 1.77 -14.11
CA ALA A 166 2.38 1.17 -14.26
C ALA A 166 3.50 2.14 -13.83
N ALA A 167 3.40 3.42 -14.21
CA ALA A 167 4.33 4.46 -13.80
C ALA A 167 4.30 4.66 -12.27
N TYR A 168 3.12 4.71 -11.67
CA TYR A 168 2.95 4.82 -10.22
C TYR A 168 3.46 3.59 -9.48
N SER A 169 3.23 2.39 -10.03
CA SER A 169 3.79 1.14 -9.49
C SER A 169 5.32 1.17 -9.47
N HIS A 170 5.92 1.74 -10.51
CA HIS A 170 7.38 1.89 -10.58
C HIS A 170 7.90 2.91 -9.55
N TRP A 171 7.22 4.04 -9.39
CA TRP A 171 7.55 5.04 -8.38
C TRP A 171 7.46 4.45 -6.97
N LEU A 172 6.36 3.78 -6.61
CA LEU A 172 6.19 3.12 -5.32
C LEU A 172 7.29 2.09 -5.03
N ALA A 173 7.68 1.28 -6.03
CA ALA A 173 8.76 0.31 -5.88
C ALA A 173 10.11 0.99 -5.61
N GLY A 174 10.40 2.10 -6.30
CA GLY A 174 11.59 2.91 -6.06
C GLY A 174 11.64 3.53 -4.67
N GLU A 175 10.53 4.11 -4.23
CA GLU A 175 10.41 4.67 -2.87
C GLU A 175 10.49 3.57 -1.80
N ALA A 176 9.83 2.43 -1.99
CA ALA A 176 9.91 1.31 -1.06
C ALA A 176 11.37 0.84 -0.89
N ALA A 177 12.13 0.73 -1.98
CA ALA A 177 13.53 0.37 -1.91
C ALA A 177 14.37 1.40 -1.15
N ARG A 178 14.11 2.71 -1.31
CA ARG A 178 14.79 3.79 -0.55
C ARG A 178 14.51 3.70 0.95
N HIS A 179 13.32 3.26 1.33
CA HIS A 179 12.93 3.06 2.73
C HIS A 179 13.27 1.67 3.28
N GLY A 180 13.94 0.81 2.51
CA GLY A 180 14.28 -0.56 2.91
C GLY A 180 13.06 -1.47 3.09
N LEU A 181 11.94 -1.15 2.42
CA LEU A 181 10.71 -1.93 2.47
C LEU A 181 10.67 -2.95 1.33
N PRO A 182 10.12 -4.15 1.56
CA PRO A 182 10.07 -5.17 0.54
C PRO A 182 9.12 -4.81 -0.60
N VAL A 183 9.58 -5.12 -1.81
CA VAL A 183 8.82 -5.05 -3.05
C VAL A 183 8.61 -6.46 -3.57
N VAL A 184 7.40 -6.79 -3.95
CA VAL A 184 7.02 -8.11 -4.48
C VAL A 184 6.38 -7.96 -5.86
N GLU A 185 6.99 -8.60 -6.85
CA GLU A 185 6.43 -8.67 -8.20
C GLU A 185 5.08 -9.38 -8.20
N CYS A 186 4.09 -8.80 -8.88
CA CYS A 186 2.75 -9.39 -8.95
C CYS A 186 2.71 -10.70 -9.72
N ARG A 187 3.63 -10.90 -10.67
CA ARG A 187 3.66 -12.11 -11.50
C ARG A 187 4.85 -13.03 -11.20
N PRO A 188 4.69 -14.34 -11.42
CA PRO A 188 3.41 -15.01 -11.66
C PRO A 188 2.53 -14.98 -10.41
N TRP A 189 1.20 -14.89 -10.57
CA TRP A 189 0.28 -14.85 -9.42
C TRP A 189 0.33 -16.14 -8.60
N THR A 190 0.61 -17.24 -9.26
CA THR A 190 0.88 -18.54 -8.60
C THR A 190 2.07 -18.37 -7.64
N GLY A 191 1.88 -18.73 -6.38
CA GLY A 191 2.89 -18.57 -5.34
C GLY A 191 3.00 -17.15 -4.76
N MET A 192 2.06 -16.24 -5.06
CA MET A 192 2.07 -14.88 -4.49
C MET A 192 2.09 -14.89 -2.96
N ALA A 193 1.25 -15.69 -2.32
CA ALA A 193 1.20 -15.79 -0.86
C ALA A 193 2.55 -16.17 -0.27
N ALA A 194 3.23 -17.19 -0.83
CA ALA A 194 4.54 -17.62 -0.36
C ALA A 194 5.61 -16.52 -0.55
N ARG A 195 5.57 -15.76 -1.66
CA ARG A 195 6.49 -14.63 -1.87
C ARG A 195 6.25 -13.51 -0.88
N LEU A 196 4.98 -13.21 -0.55
CA LEU A 196 4.63 -12.22 0.46
C LEU A 196 5.11 -12.66 1.85
N GLU A 197 4.86 -13.90 2.25
CA GLU A 197 5.34 -14.45 3.52
C GLU A 197 6.87 -14.41 3.62
N GLN A 198 7.57 -14.78 2.55
CA GLN A 198 9.04 -14.71 2.50
C GLN A 198 9.54 -13.26 2.61
N ALA A 199 8.89 -12.31 1.93
CA ALA A 199 9.27 -10.90 1.98
C ALA A 199 9.05 -10.30 3.38
N LEU A 200 7.96 -10.68 4.04
CA LEU A 200 7.65 -10.26 5.40
C LEU A 200 8.57 -10.91 6.44
N GLY A 201 8.96 -12.18 6.25
CA GLY A 201 9.89 -12.87 7.14
C GLY A 201 11.29 -12.24 7.19
N LYS A 202 11.79 -11.72 6.07
CA LYS A 202 13.08 -11.00 6.01
C LYS A 202 13.10 -9.72 6.84
N GLN A 203 11.97 -9.03 6.98
CA GLN A 203 11.89 -7.84 7.84
C GLN A 203 12.12 -8.15 9.33
N ASP A 204 11.85 -9.37 9.77
CA ASP A 204 12.11 -9.80 11.16
C ASP A 204 13.60 -9.98 11.40
N GLU A 205 14.33 -10.52 10.45
CA GLU A 205 15.79 -10.76 10.55
C GLU A 205 16.57 -9.43 10.55
N ASP A 206 16.22 -8.50 9.68
CA ASP A 206 16.87 -7.19 9.59
C ASP A 206 16.58 -6.31 10.83
N GLY A 207 15.39 -6.42 11.41
CA GLY A 207 15.03 -5.76 12.67
C GLY A 207 15.84 -6.23 13.86
N LEU A 208 16.11 -7.53 13.96
CA LEU A 208 16.92 -8.14 15.01
C LEU A 208 18.41 -7.75 14.92
N VAL A 209 18.94 -7.62 13.70
CA VAL A 209 20.35 -7.22 13.48
C VAL A 209 20.58 -5.75 13.85
N SER A 210 19.61 -4.89 13.65
CA SER A 210 19.70 -3.46 14.00
C SER A 210 19.71 -3.24 15.53
N ASP A 211 18.90 -3.99 16.28
CA ASP A 211 18.84 -3.87 17.74
C ASP A 211 20.10 -4.42 18.43
N THR A 212 20.73 -5.45 17.86
CA THR A 212 21.95 -6.04 18.44
C THR A 212 23.16 -5.10 18.31
N ARG A 213 23.17 -4.18 17.35
CA ARG A 213 24.26 -3.19 17.20
C ARG A 213 24.17 -2.00 18.15
N LEU A 214 23.00 -1.73 18.74
CA LEU A 214 22.81 -0.67 19.73
C LEU A 214 23.16 -1.09 21.18
N THR A 215 23.33 -2.37 21.43
CA THR A 215 23.65 -2.90 22.78
C THR A 215 25.16 -3.19 23.02
N LEU A 216 26.02 -2.93 22.03
CA LEU A 216 27.46 -3.10 22.13
C LEU A 216 28.21 -1.75 22.06
N GLY A 217 27.86 -0.80 22.90
CA GLY A 217 28.67 0.37 23.20
C GLY A 217 29.35 0.23 24.57
N PRO A 218 30.59 0.71 24.71
CA PRO A 218 31.45 0.42 25.84
C PRO A 218 30.97 0.99 27.18
#